data_e4bb82f3602675a748646e1531edd393
#
_entry.id   e4bb82f3602675a748646e1531edd393
#
_cell.length_a   1.000
_cell.length_b   1.000
_cell.length_c   1.000
_cell.angle_alpha   90.00
_cell.angle_beta   90.00
_cell.angle_gamma   90.00
#
_symmetry.space_group_name_H-M   'P 1'
#
loop_
_entity.id
_entity.type
_entity.pdbx_description
1 polymer ?
#
loop_
_entity_poly.entity_id
_entity_poly.type
_entity_poly.pdbx_seq_one_letter_code
_entity_poly.pdbx_strand_id
1 'polypeptide(L)'
;MATPTSSPTPDLTRAAEVIDLARRVVGKGVRTLAAQGGPDVHQVLAYDLAHSAAAVETARSLIDYGGKGKSEALITCAFVADMLHEVSTRLLGREDMWGVEQNPLASAHDFMTAFREPEFLASLASVAGPRHLEDEFEMVQDTFRSFATKVIAPHAEHVHRHNADVPEEIISGLAELGAFGLSVPSEYGGFSEGGDGEYMANCIATEELSRASLGIGGSLITRPEILTRALVNGGTEAQKQEWLPKLASAEVMAAVAVTEPDYGSDVANLTTMAVKGTNEEGVEGYIINGVKTWCTFAARANVLMLLARTDPDRSKTHRGLSLFIVPKPLGDAHGFMFKQPGGGKMEGRPIDTIGYRGMHSYEIAIENWFVPADHLIGEESGLGKGFYYQMSGFENGRLQTAARAVGVMQASYESAIEYANNRKAFGHNIAEYQLTQAKLGRMAVITQASRQFSYTVAKLMGKGEGQMEASMVKAYVCKAAEWVSREAMQIHGGFGYAEEYSVSRLFVDARVLSIFEGADETLCLKVIARRLVEESAAK
;
A
#
# COMPACT_ATOMS: atom_id res chain seq x y z
N MET A 1 -46.64 9.29 -3.07
CA MET A 1 -45.83 8.08 -3.22
C MET A 1 -45.35 8.10 -4.66
N ALA A 2 -44.09 8.39 -4.89
CA ALA A 2 -43.49 8.25 -6.23
C ALA A 2 -43.42 6.74 -6.55
N THR A 3 -43.80 6.38 -7.76
CA THR A 3 -43.64 5.03 -8.31
C THR A 3 -42.18 4.64 -8.16
N PRO A 4 -41.84 3.43 -7.66
CA PRO A 4 -40.44 3.00 -7.60
C PRO A 4 -39.88 3.03 -9.03
N THR A 5 -38.94 3.92 -9.28
CA THR A 5 -38.16 3.93 -10.51
C THR A 5 -37.40 2.60 -10.53
N SER A 6 -37.58 1.83 -11.62
CA SER A 6 -36.82 0.57 -11.78
C SER A 6 -35.33 0.89 -11.71
N SER A 7 -34.57 0.11 -10.90
CA SER A 7 -33.11 0.25 -10.86
C SER A 7 -32.55 0.33 -12.29
N PRO A 8 -31.60 1.24 -12.54
CA PRO A 8 -31.05 1.41 -13.89
C PRO A 8 -30.45 0.10 -14.39
N THR A 9 -30.62 -0.18 -15.66
CA THR A 9 -29.97 -1.34 -16.30
C THR A 9 -28.50 -1.01 -16.52
N PRO A 10 -27.56 -1.86 -16.08
CA PRO A 10 -26.14 -1.61 -16.32
C PRO A 10 -25.83 -1.53 -17.82
N ASP A 11 -25.04 -0.55 -18.21
CA ASP A 11 -24.57 -0.34 -19.59
C ASP A 11 -23.05 -0.20 -19.59
N LEU A 12 -22.36 -1.30 -19.80
CA LEU A 12 -20.88 -1.35 -19.81
C LEU A 12 -20.30 -0.68 -21.06
N THR A 13 -21.02 -0.65 -22.17
CA THR A 13 -20.58 0.05 -23.39
C THR A 13 -20.54 1.55 -23.09
N ARG A 14 -21.64 2.06 -22.52
CA ARG A 14 -21.72 3.46 -22.12
C ARG A 14 -20.71 3.79 -21.01
N ALA A 15 -20.49 2.89 -20.04
CA ALA A 15 -19.47 3.05 -19.02
C ALA A 15 -18.07 3.23 -19.64
N ALA A 16 -17.70 2.39 -20.62
CA ALA A 16 -16.42 2.51 -21.32
C ALA A 16 -16.28 3.85 -22.07
N GLU A 17 -17.34 4.29 -22.77
CA GLU A 17 -17.34 5.59 -23.48
C GLU A 17 -17.12 6.80 -22.55
N VAL A 18 -17.76 6.80 -21.36
CA VAL A 18 -17.63 7.91 -20.41
C VAL A 18 -16.30 7.85 -19.66
N ILE A 19 -15.71 6.67 -19.46
CA ILE A 19 -14.33 6.51 -18.98
C ILE A 19 -13.35 7.14 -19.99
N ASP A 20 -13.51 6.84 -21.28
CA ASP A 20 -12.67 7.43 -22.33
C ASP A 20 -12.84 8.95 -22.44
N LEU A 21 -14.05 9.47 -22.21
CA LEU A 21 -14.29 10.90 -22.10
C LEU A 21 -13.50 11.51 -20.95
N ALA A 22 -13.60 10.95 -19.74
CA ALA A 22 -12.85 11.41 -18.56
C ALA A 22 -11.33 11.35 -18.81
N ARG A 23 -10.84 10.26 -19.43
CA ARG A 23 -9.43 10.11 -19.80
C ARG A 23 -8.96 11.20 -20.77
N ARG A 24 -9.78 11.58 -21.76
CA ARG A 24 -9.45 12.69 -22.67
C ARG A 24 -9.39 14.03 -21.94
N VAL A 25 -10.30 14.28 -21.00
CA VAL A 25 -10.32 15.49 -20.17
C VAL A 25 -9.06 15.56 -19.31
N VAL A 26 -8.72 14.50 -18.59
CA VAL A 26 -7.48 14.40 -17.81
C VAL A 26 -6.25 14.59 -18.71
N GLY A 27 -6.22 13.96 -19.88
CA GLY A 27 -5.13 14.08 -20.83
C GLY A 27 -4.94 15.52 -21.38
N LYS A 28 -6.02 16.30 -21.52
CA LYS A 28 -5.91 17.74 -21.82
C LYS A 28 -5.24 18.49 -20.68
N GLY A 29 -5.68 18.25 -19.43
CA GLY A 29 -5.07 18.84 -18.23
C GLY A 29 -3.58 18.53 -18.11
N VAL A 30 -3.18 17.30 -18.40
CA VAL A 30 -1.76 16.88 -18.39
C VAL A 30 -0.94 17.66 -19.43
N ARG A 31 -1.45 17.82 -20.65
CA ARG A 31 -0.78 18.64 -21.68
C ARG A 31 -0.67 20.12 -21.28
N THR A 32 -1.71 20.66 -20.65
CA THR A 32 -1.69 22.04 -20.13
C THR A 32 -0.66 22.18 -19.01
N LEU A 33 -0.59 21.23 -18.08
CA LEU A 33 0.42 21.17 -17.03
C LEU A 33 1.84 21.14 -17.62
N ALA A 34 2.06 20.30 -18.63
CA ALA A 34 3.35 20.20 -19.32
C ALA A 34 3.77 21.53 -19.97
N ALA A 35 2.84 22.20 -20.66
CA ALA A 35 3.07 23.47 -21.32
C ALA A 35 3.35 24.64 -20.35
N GLN A 36 2.88 24.54 -19.10
CA GLN A 36 3.02 25.56 -18.06
C GLN A 36 4.21 25.37 -17.13
N GLY A 37 5.13 24.43 -17.38
CA GLY A 37 6.33 24.21 -16.58
C GLY A 37 6.28 22.99 -15.67
N GLY A 38 5.22 22.20 -15.74
CA GLY A 38 5.14 20.87 -15.10
C GLY A 38 4.77 20.85 -13.63
N PRO A 39 4.87 19.65 -13.00
CA PRO A 39 4.32 19.39 -11.68
C PRO A 39 5.05 20.11 -10.54
N ASP A 40 6.30 20.51 -10.69
CA ASP A 40 7.03 21.23 -9.64
C ASP A 40 6.56 22.69 -9.49
N VAL A 41 6.04 23.28 -10.58
CA VAL A 41 5.52 24.66 -10.60
C VAL A 41 4.04 24.69 -10.24
N HIS A 42 3.22 23.79 -10.80
CA HIS A 42 1.78 23.76 -10.66
C HIS A 42 1.30 22.57 -9.83
N GLN A 43 1.73 22.49 -8.57
CA GLN A 43 1.54 21.33 -7.70
C GLN A 43 0.06 20.98 -7.46
N VAL A 44 -0.82 21.97 -7.28
CA VAL A 44 -2.27 21.73 -7.06
C VAL A 44 -2.90 21.07 -8.27
N LEU A 45 -2.66 21.59 -9.46
CA LEU A 45 -3.14 21.00 -10.71
C LEU A 45 -2.56 19.58 -10.91
N ALA A 46 -1.25 19.42 -10.69
CA ALA A 46 -0.58 18.15 -10.81
C ALA A 46 -1.15 17.08 -9.87
N TYR A 47 -1.45 17.47 -8.63
CA TYR A 47 -2.07 16.60 -7.63
C TYR A 47 -3.49 16.17 -8.03
N ASP A 48 -4.32 17.13 -8.46
CA ASP A 48 -5.68 16.86 -8.94
C ASP A 48 -5.68 15.95 -10.18
N LEU A 49 -4.74 16.17 -11.12
CA LEU A 49 -4.58 15.34 -12.31
C LEU A 49 -4.10 13.92 -11.98
N ALA A 50 -3.17 13.77 -11.04
CA ALA A 50 -2.67 12.47 -10.61
C ALA A 50 -3.79 11.61 -9.99
N HIS A 51 -4.57 12.19 -9.07
CA HIS A 51 -5.72 11.49 -8.49
C HIS A 51 -6.83 11.21 -9.50
N SER A 52 -7.10 12.14 -10.41
CA SER A 52 -8.09 11.93 -11.48
C SER A 52 -7.67 10.82 -12.44
N ALA A 53 -6.39 10.76 -12.81
CA ALA A 53 -5.84 9.68 -13.61
C ALA A 53 -5.95 8.32 -12.88
N ALA A 54 -5.61 8.27 -11.58
CA ALA A 54 -5.73 7.06 -10.78
C ALA A 54 -7.20 6.58 -10.69
N ALA A 55 -8.16 7.49 -10.49
CA ALA A 55 -9.58 7.16 -10.47
C ALA A 55 -10.06 6.61 -11.83
N VAL A 56 -9.62 7.22 -12.93
CA VAL A 56 -9.94 6.77 -14.31
C VAL A 56 -9.37 5.37 -14.59
N GLU A 57 -8.11 5.11 -14.21
CA GLU A 57 -7.51 3.79 -14.40
C GLU A 57 -8.17 2.73 -13.50
N THR A 58 -8.58 3.10 -12.28
CA THR A 58 -9.42 2.22 -11.43
C THR A 58 -10.73 1.87 -12.12
N ALA A 59 -11.42 2.86 -12.72
CA ALA A 59 -12.66 2.62 -13.46
C ALA A 59 -12.44 1.71 -14.68
N ARG A 60 -11.32 1.90 -15.40
CA ARG A 60 -10.95 1.04 -16.53
C ARG A 60 -10.76 -0.42 -16.13
N SER A 61 -10.11 -0.67 -15.01
CA SER A 61 -9.87 -2.02 -14.50
C SER A 61 -11.16 -2.77 -14.16
N LEU A 62 -12.28 -2.06 -14.00
CA LEU A 62 -13.58 -2.65 -13.70
C LEU A 62 -14.38 -3.09 -14.93
N ILE A 63 -14.02 -2.69 -16.13
CA ILE A 63 -14.83 -3.03 -17.33
C ILE A 63 -14.90 -4.55 -17.56
N ASP A 64 -13.74 -5.21 -17.49
CA ASP A 64 -13.68 -6.68 -17.62
C ASP A 64 -14.39 -7.38 -16.45
N TYR A 65 -14.25 -6.85 -15.25
CA TYR A 65 -14.97 -7.32 -14.08
C TYR A 65 -16.48 -7.21 -14.26
N GLY A 66 -16.96 -6.06 -14.73
CA GLY A 66 -18.38 -5.83 -15.00
C GLY A 66 -18.99 -6.81 -16.00
N GLY A 67 -18.20 -7.30 -16.95
CA GLY A 67 -18.62 -8.31 -17.93
C GLY A 67 -18.88 -9.71 -17.35
N LYS A 68 -18.48 -9.98 -16.11
CA LYS A 68 -18.59 -11.31 -15.49
C LYS A 68 -19.98 -11.63 -14.93
N GLY A 69 -20.81 -10.61 -14.66
CA GLY A 69 -22.15 -10.83 -14.12
C GLY A 69 -22.95 -9.54 -13.88
N LYS A 70 -24.20 -9.72 -13.44
CA LYS A 70 -25.12 -8.59 -13.21
C LYS A 70 -24.69 -7.73 -12.01
N SER A 71 -24.27 -8.34 -10.92
CA SER A 71 -23.80 -7.64 -9.72
C SER A 71 -22.53 -6.84 -10.02
N GLU A 72 -21.62 -7.44 -10.77
CA GLU A 72 -20.37 -6.85 -11.21
C GLU A 72 -20.59 -5.65 -12.13
N ALA A 73 -21.55 -5.77 -13.05
CA ALA A 73 -21.94 -4.66 -13.93
C ALA A 73 -22.55 -3.50 -13.16
N LEU A 74 -23.39 -3.75 -12.14
CA LEU A 74 -23.95 -2.72 -11.27
C LEU A 74 -22.84 -2.01 -10.47
N ILE A 75 -21.92 -2.75 -9.89
CA ILE A 75 -20.76 -2.21 -9.16
C ILE A 75 -19.91 -1.34 -10.10
N THR A 76 -19.64 -1.83 -11.31
CA THR A 76 -18.85 -1.10 -12.31
C THR A 76 -19.52 0.22 -12.69
N CYS A 77 -20.80 0.22 -13.04
CA CYS A 77 -21.51 1.45 -13.41
C CYS A 77 -21.59 2.44 -12.25
N ALA A 78 -21.83 1.97 -11.02
CA ALA A 78 -21.83 2.81 -9.82
C ALA A 78 -20.46 3.47 -9.60
N PHE A 79 -19.38 2.72 -9.71
CA PHE A 79 -18.04 3.25 -9.55
C PHE A 79 -17.68 4.26 -10.64
N VAL A 80 -18.01 3.96 -11.89
CA VAL A 80 -17.76 4.87 -13.02
C VAL A 80 -18.50 6.21 -12.82
N ALA A 81 -19.73 6.16 -12.34
CA ALA A 81 -20.49 7.39 -12.05
C ALA A 81 -19.87 8.20 -10.89
N ASP A 82 -19.39 7.53 -9.84
CA ASP A 82 -18.68 8.19 -8.74
C ASP A 82 -17.31 8.76 -9.20
N MET A 83 -16.56 8.06 -10.06
CA MET A 83 -15.33 8.56 -10.68
C MET A 83 -15.58 9.83 -11.50
N LEU A 84 -16.62 9.85 -12.34
CA LEU A 84 -17.01 11.04 -13.11
C LEU A 84 -17.33 12.23 -12.21
N HIS A 85 -18.05 11.98 -11.12
CA HIS A 85 -18.36 13.01 -10.13
C HIS A 85 -17.08 13.54 -9.45
N GLU A 86 -16.17 12.65 -9.06
CA GLU A 86 -14.88 13.01 -8.46
C GLU A 86 -14.04 13.90 -9.38
N VAL A 87 -13.92 13.53 -10.66
CA VAL A 87 -13.23 14.33 -11.67
C VAL A 87 -13.92 15.68 -11.86
N SER A 88 -15.27 15.68 -11.94
CA SER A 88 -16.05 16.93 -12.08
C SER A 88 -15.83 17.90 -10.93
N THR A 89 -15.76 17.41 -9.68
CA THR A 89 -15.57 18.27 -8.50
C THR A 89 -14.19 18.89 -8.41
N ARG A 90 -13.15 18.21 -8.94
CA ARG A 90 -11.80 18.80 -9.04
C ARG A 90 -11.66 19.80 -10.17
N LEU A 91 -12.46 19.63 -11.21
CA LEU A 91 -12.44 20.44 -12.41
C LEU A 91 -13.25 21.73 -12.29
N LEU A 92 -14.40 21.66 -11.61
CA LEU A 92 -15.39 22.77 -11.56
C LEU A 92 -14.76 24.05 -11.01
N GLY A 93 -14.84 25.13 -11.80
CA GLY A 93 -14.24 26.43 -11.52
C GLY A 93 -12.73 26.50 -11.78
N ARG A 94 -12.15 25.48 -12.41
CA ARG A 94 -10.72 25.40 -12.78
C ARG A 94 -10.51 24.96 -14.22
N GLU A 95 -11.53 25.07 -15.06
CA GLU A 95 -11.54 24.58 -16.44
C GLU A 95 -10.39 25.19 -17.26
N ASP A 96 -10.12 26.49 -17.09
CA ASP A 96 -9.01 27.16 -17.75
C ASP A 96 -7.64 26.61 -17.32
N MET A 97 -7.48 26.23 -16.04
CA MET A 97 -6.25 25.61 -15.54
C MET A 97 -6.03 24.22 -16.15
N TRP A 98 -7.11 23.51 -16.45
CA TRP A 98 -7.07 22.21 -17.12
C TRP A 98 -6.99 22.33 -18.64
N GLY A 99 -7.14 23.54 -19.21
CA GLY A 99 -7.18 23.78 -20.65
C GLY A 99 -8.37 23.11 -21.35
N VAL A 100 -9.52 23.06 -20.67
CA VAL A 100 -10.75 22.44 -21.15
C VAL A 100 -11.88 23.47 -21.24
N GLU A 101 -12.90 23.18 -22.03
CA GLU A 101 -14.11 23.96 -22.12
C GLU A 101 -14.96 23.86 -20.84
N GLN A 102 -15.91 24.75 -20.68
CA GLN A 102 -16.90 24.65 -19.60
C GLN A 102 -17.68 23.34 -19.72
N ASN A 103 -17.81 22.62 -18.56
CA ASN A 103 -18.55 21.37 -18.46
C ASN A 103 -18.11 20.28 -19.48
N PRO A 104 -16.83 19.90 -19.55
CA PRO A 104 -16.33 18.97 -20.56
C PRO A 104 -16.87 17.54 -20.38
N LEU A 105 -17.53 17.25 -19.26
CA LEU A 105 -18.18 15.97 -18.96
C LEU A 105 -19.70 16.02 -19.15
N ALA A 106 -20.26 17.07 -19.80
CA ALA A 106 -21.70 17.24 -19.99
C ALA A 106 -22.37 16.04 -20.66
N SER A 107 -21.70 15.40 -21.62
CA SER A 107 -22.25 14.22 -22.31
C SER A 107 -22.31 12.94 -21.45
N ALA A 108 -21.73 12.96 -20.24
CA ALA A 108 -21.82 11.86 -19.27
C ALA A 108 -22.88 12.12 -18.18
N HIS A 109 -23.60 13.24 -18.24
CA HIS A 109 -24.52 13.66 -17.19
C HIS A 109 -25.68 12.66 -16.97
N ASP A 110 -26.23 12.12 -18.03
CA ASP A 110 -27.26 11.09 -18.01
C ASP A 110 -26.78 9.82 -17.25
N PHE A 111 -25.56 9.38 -17.54
CA PHE A 111 -24.94 8.22 -16.87
C PHE A 111 -24.72 8.51 -15.38
N MET A 112 -24.15 9.67 -15.04
CA MET A 112 -23.95 10.07 -13.64
C MET A 112 -25.29 10.13 -12.89
N THR A 113 -26.32 10.69 -13.48
CA THR A 113 -27.65 10.80 -12.86
C THR A 113 -28.22 9.42 -12.57
N ALA A 114 -28.21 8.50 -13.55
CA ALA A 114 -28.78 7.18 -13.41
C ALA A 114 -28.09 6.34 -12.31
N PHE A 115 -26.74 6.33 -12.30
CA PHE A 115 -25.96 5.45 -11.41
C PHE A 115 -25.51 6.13 -10.11
N ARG A 116 -26.03 7.33 -9.80
CA ARG A 116 -25.87 8.01 -8.51
C ARG A 116 -27.22 8.33 -7.83
N GLU A 117 -28.32 7.88 -8.42
CA GLU A 117 -29.63 8.05 -7.79
C GLU A 117 -29.68 7.36 -6.41
N PRO A 118 -30.30 8.00 -5.38
CA PRO A 118 -30.32 7.49 -4.02
C PRO A 118 -30.89 6.08 -3.87
N GLU A 119 -31.97 5.76 -4.59
CA GLU A 119 -32.62 4.45 -4.57
C GLU A 119 -31.68 3.37 -5.18
N PHE A 120 -30.98 3.71 -6.26
CA PHE A 120 -29.99 2.81 -6.85
C PHE A 120 -28.83 2.56 -5.89
N LEU A 121 -28.26 3.61 -5.29
CA LEU A 121 -27.15 3.46 -4.33
C LEU A 121 -27.58 2.65 -3.11
N ALA A 122 -28.79 2.84 -2.61
CA ALA A 122 -29.34 2.05 -1.51
C ALA A 122 -29.49 0.57 -1.90
N SER A 123 -29.88 0.26 -3.14
CA SER A 123 -30.03 -1.11 -3.62
C SER A 123 -28.70 -1.89 -3.63
N LEU A 124 -27.56 -1.20 -3.70
CA LEU A 124 -26.24 -1.81 -3.70
C LEU A 124 -25.81 -2.34 -2.30
N ALA A 125 -26.52 -1.99 -1.22
CA ALA A 125 -26.20 -2.48 0.12
C ALA A 125 -26.23 -4.00 0.25
N SER A 126 -27.02 -4.67 -0.60
CA SER A 126 -27.14 -6.13 -0.65
C SER A 126 -26.35 -6.77 -1.81
N VAL A 127 -25.60 -5.97 -2.56
CA VAL A 127 -24.82 -6.46 -3.71
C VAL A 127 -23.45 -6.89 -3.24
N ALA A 128 -23.25 -8.21 -3.15
CA ALA A 128 -21.91 -8.78 -2.95
C ALA A 128 -21.19 -8.88 -4.30
N GLY A 129 -19.99 -8.36 -4.38
CA GLY A 129 -19.14 -8.49 -5.56
C GLY A 129 -18.20 -9.69 -5.39
N PRO A 130 -18.40 -10.82 -6.12
CA PRO A 130 -17.44 -11.92 -6.09
C PRO A 130 -16.10 -11.47 -6.66
N ARG A 131 -15.01 -12.12 -6.20
CA ARG A 131 -13.65 -11.74 -6.61
C ARG A 131 -13.28 -12.27 -7.98
N HIS A 132 -13.86 -13.39 -8.39
CA HIS A 132 -13.55 -14.13 -9.62
C HIS A 132 -12.06 -14.51 -9.72
N LEU A 133 -11.56 -15.12 -8.66
CA LEU A 133 -10.22 -15.69 -8.64
C LEU A 133 -10.16 -16.99 -9.41
N GLU A 134 -9.00 -17.34 -9.93
CA GLU A 134 -8.69 -18.66 -10.44
C GLU A 134 -8.50 -19.64 -9.27
N ASP A 135 -8.71 -20.94 -9.48
CA ASP A 135 -8.73 -21.96 -8.43
C ASP A 135 -7.48 -21.90 -7.51
N GLU A 136 -6.31 -21.67 -8.08
CA GLU A 136 -5.06 -21.55 -7.31
C GLU A 136 -5.09 -20.34 -6.37
N PHE A 137 -5.63 -19.20 -6.80
CA PHE A 137 -5.75 -18.00 -5.99
C PHE A 137 -6.90 -18.08 -4.98
N GLU A 138 -7.94 -18.85 -5.25
CA GLU A 138 -8.95 -19.18 -4.24
C GLU A 138 -8.35 -19.99 -3.10
N MET A 139 -7.47 -20.96 -3.39
CA MET A 139 -6.73 -21.70 -2.36
C MET A 139 -5.83 -20.78 -1.51
N VAL A 140 -5.12 -19.84 -2.15
CA VAL A 140 -4.33 -18.82 -1.43
C VAL A 140 -5.23 -17.99 -0.52
N GLN A 141 -6.34 -17.48 -1.04
CA GLN A 141 -7.32 -16.73 -0.28
C GLN A 141 -7.83 -17.49 0.94
N ASP A 142 -8.29 -18.71 0.76
CA ASP A 142 -8.89 -19.53 1.82
C ASP A 142 -7.87 -19.87 2.91
N THR A 143 -6.62 -20.17 2.52
CA THR A 143 -5.53 -20.46 3.43
C THR A 143 -5.24 -19.25 4.32
N PHE A 144 -4.97 -18.09 3.73
CA PHE A 144 -4.65 -16.89 4.47
C PHE A 144 -5.84 -16.32 5.24
N ARG A 145 -7.06 -16.42 4.70
CA ARG A 145 -8.29 -16.06 5.41
C ARG A 145 -8.51 -16.92 6.65
N SER A 146 -8.32 -18.23 6.53
CA SER A 146 -8.45 -19.15 7.66
C SER A 146 -7.45 -18.82 8.76
N PHE A 147 -6.18 -18.63 8.40
CA PHE A 147 -5.13 -18.24 9.34
C PHE A 147 -5.42 -16.88 9.98
N ALA A 148 -5.73 -15.88 9.18
CA ALA A 148 -6.05 -14.53 9.65
C ALA A 148 -7.22 -14.53 10.66
N THR A 149 -8.26 -15.30 10.39
CA THR A 149 -9.46 -15.38 11.26
C THR A 149 -9.17 -16.16 12.53
N LYS A 150 -8.44 -17.28 12.45
CA LYS A 150 -8.25 -18.20 13.61
C LYS A 150 -7.07 -17.80 14.50
N VAL A 151 -6.01 -17.23 13.91
CA VAL A 151 -4.75 -16.97 14.64
C VAL A 151 -4.54 -15.47 14.86
N ILE A 152 -4.76 -14.60 13.85
CA ILE A 152 -4.45 -13.17 13.98
C ILE A 152 -5.58 -12.38 14.66
N ALA A 153 -6.83 -12.56 14.22
CA ALA A 153 -7.95 -11.76 14.69
C ALA A 153 -8.16 -11.80 16.22
N PRO A 154 -7.96 -12.94 16.91
CA PRO A 154 -8.09 -12.99 18.37
C PRO A 154 -7.13 -12.08 19.13
N HIS A 155 -5.97 -11.76 18.56
CA HIS A 155 -4.94 -10.92 19.18
C HIS A 155 -5.04 -9.44 18.79
N ALA A 156 -5.76 -9.12 17.71
CA ALA A 156 -5.71 -7.80 17.09
C ALA A 156 -6.07 -6.65 18.05
N GLU A 157 -7.16 -6.80 18.81
CA GLU A 157 -7.61 -5.78 19.76
C GLU A 157 -6.69 -5.68 20.97
N HIS A 158 -6.25 -6.81 21.53
CA HIS A 158 -5.33 -6.82 22.65
C HIS A 158 -4.01 -6.11 22.32
N VAL A 159 -3.40 -6.48 21.20
CA VAL A 159 -2.14 -5.87 20.75
C VAL A 159 -2.31 -4.37 20.52
N HIS A 160 -3.40 -3.96 19.88
CA HIS A 160 -3.64 -2.54 19.62
C HIS A 160 -3.83 -1.74 20.93
N ARG A 161 -4.66 -2.21 21.84
CA ARG A 161 -5.01 -1.47 23.07
C ARG A 161 -3.88 -1.40 24.08
N HIS A 162 -3.09 -2.46 24.19
CA HIS A 162 -1.99 -2.55 25.13
C HIS A 162 -0.63 -2.18 24.54
N ASN A 163 -0.62 -1.78 23.26
CA ASN A 163 0.61 -1.53 22.51
C ASN A 163 1.61 -2.69 22.66
N ALA A 164 1.09 -3.93 22.62
CA ALA A 164 1.88 -5.14 22.78
C ALA A 164 2.64 -5.51 21.49
N ASP A 165 3.65 -6.35 21.59
CA ASP A 165 4.35 -6.93 20.44
C ASP A 165 3.49 -7.91 19.66
N VAL A 166 3.88 -8.16 18.41
CA VAL A 166 3.36 -9.27 17.60
C VAL A 166 3.58 -10.58 18.37
N PRO A 167 2.51 -11.38 18.62
CA PRO A 167 2.64 -12.71 19.21
C PRO A 167 3.52 -13.63 18.36
N GLU A 168 4.40 -14.40 19.01
CA GLU A 168 5.34 -15.31 18.33
C GLU A 168 4.62 -16.37 17.49
N GLU A 169 3.45 -16.84 17.94
CA GLU A 169 2.63 -17.79 17.21
C GLU A 169 2.15 -17.29 15.85
N ILE A 170 2.03 -15.96 15.66
CA ILE A 170 1.69 -15.37 14.37
C ILE A 170 2.89 -15.45 13.43
N ILE A 171 4.10 -15.14 13.92
CA ILE A 171 5.32 -15.20 13.12
C ILE A 171 5.62 -16.65 12.72
N SER A 172 5.63 -17.57 13.68
CA SER A 172 5.88 -19.00 13.42
C SER A 172 4.81 -19.62 12.51
N GLY A 173 3.55 -19.31 12.74
CA GLY A 173 2.46 -19.81 11.88
C GLY A 173 2.53 -19.28 10.44
N LEU A 174 2.91 -18.01 10.24
CA LEU A 174 3.15 -17.48 8.89
C LEU A 174 4.38 -18.14 8.22
N ALA A 175 5.42 -18.44 9.00
CA ALA A 175 6.58 -19.19 8.51
C ALA A 175 6.20 -20.61 8.08
N GLU A 176 5.41 -21.33 8.89
CA GLU A 176 4.91 -22.67 8.57
C GLU A 176 4.00 -22.67 7.31
N LEU A 177 3.25 -21.61 7.08
CA LEU A 177 2.48 -21.42 5.85
C LEU A 177 3.33 -21.02 4.64
N GLY A 178 4.62 -20.77 4.83
CA GLY A 178 5.51 -20.31 3.77
C GLY A 178 5.26 -18.85 3.31
N ALA A 179 4.57 -18.06 4.12
CA ALA A 179 4.17 -16.69 3.77
C ALA A 179 5.35 -15.76 3.46
N PHE A 180 6.50 -15.97 4.09
CA PHE A 180 7.71 -15.19 3.85
C PHE A 180 8.48 -15.62 2.59
N GLY A 181 8.18 -16.81 2.05
CA GLY A 181 8.76 -17.34 0.82
C GLY A 181 8.01 -16.99 -0.47
N LEU A 182 6.89 -16.28 -0.39
CA LEU A 182 6.05 -15.99 -1.57
C LEU A 182 6.78 -15.23 -2.69
N SER A 183 7.76 -14.39 -2.35
CA SER A 183 8.57 -13.62 -3.31
C SER A 183 10.01 -14.10 -3.43
N VAL A 184 10.38 -15.17 -2.72
CA VAL A 184 11.71 -15.78 -2.84
C VAL A 184 11.67 -16.79 -3.97
N PRO A 185 12.63 -16.73 -4.95
CA PRO A 185 12.68 -17.72 -6.02
C PRO A 185 12.80 -19.17 -5.50
N SER A 186 12.18 -20.11 -6.21
CA SER A 186 12.14 -21.52 -5.82
C SER A 186 13.53 -22.15 -5.70
N GLU A 187 14.49 -21.71 -6.51
CA GLU A 187 15.90 -22.11 -6.44
C GLU A 187 16.60 -21.77 -5.11
N TYR A 188 16.05 -20.80 -4.34
CA TYR A 188 16.51 -20.42 -3.00
C TYR A 188 15.53 -20.85 -1.89
N GLY A 189 14.66 -21.83 -2.17
CA GLY A 189 13.76 -22.41 -1.18
C GLY A 189 12.46 -21.63 -0.94
N GLY A 190 12.13 -20.67 -1.79
CA GLY A 190 10.85 -19.99 -1.79
C GLY A 190 9.80 -20.62 -2.70
N PHE A 191 8.76 -19.86 -3.02
CA PHE A 191 7.63 -20.31 -3.85
C PHE A 191 7.46 -19.48 -5.13
N SER A 192 8.33 -18.50 -5.38
CA SER A 192 8.23 -17.67 -6.58
C SER A 192 8.82 -18.39 -7.80
N GLU A 193 7.98 -18.59 -8.80
CA GLU A 193 8.39 -18.96 -10.16
C GLU A 193 8.49 -17.71 -11.06
N GLY A 194 8.32 -16.52 -10.49
CA GLY A 194 8.23 -15.27 -11.24
C GLY A 194 6.85 -15.05 -11.89
N GLY A 195 6.72 -13.94 -12.61
CA GLY A 195 5.50 -13.63 -13.35
C GLY A 195 4.36 -13.07 -12.50
N ASP A 196 3.16 -13.07 -13.07
CA ASP A 196 1.96 -12.46 -12.46
C ASP A 196 1.39 -13.26 -11.29
N GLY A 197 1.58 -14.57 -11.26
CA GLY A 197 1.14 -15.44 -10.17
C GLY A 197 1.73 -15.04 -8.80
N GLU A 198 3.01 -14.69 -8.76
CA GLU A 198 3.68 -14.24 -7.55
C GLU A 198 3.06 -12.96 -6.97
N TYR A 199 2.87 -11.94 -7.81
CA TYR A 199 2.29 -10.66 -7.37
C TYR A 199 0.83 -10.81 -6.96
N MET A 200 0.06 -11.67 -7.63
CA MET A 200 -1.32 -11.99 -7.27
C MET A 200 -1.39 -12.69 -5.92
N ALA A 201 -0.60 -13.74 -5.69
CA ALA A 201 -0.58 -14.48 -4.43
C ALA A 201 -0.22 -13.56 -3.25
N ASN A 202 0.83 -12.72 -3.41
CA ASN A 202 1.20 -11.73 -2.42
C ASN A 202 0.10 -10.70 -2.13
N CYS A 203 -0.58 -10.20 -3.17
CA CYS A 203 -1.67 -9.24 -3.04
C CYS A 203 -2.83 -9.84 -2.23
N ILE A 204 -3.25 -11.07 -2.57
CA ILE A 204 -4.35 -11.78 -1.91
C ILE A 204 -3.99 -12.12 -0.46
N ALA A 205 -2.80 -12.67 -0.22
CA ALA A 205 -2.32 -12.98 1.14
C ALA A 205 -2.30 -11.73 2.02
N THR A 206 -1.74 -10.63 1.50
CA THR A 206 -1.66 -9.33 2.20
C THR A 206 -3.05 -8.78 2.51
N GLU A 207 -4.00 -8.88 1.59
CA GLU A 207 -5.39 -8.46 1.79
C GLU A 207 -6.04 -9.23 2.95
N GLU A 208 -5.97 -10.57 2.93
CA GLU A 208 -6.63 -11.41 3.94
C GLU A 208 -6.00 -11.24 5.33
N LEU A 209 -4.69 -11.14 5.42
CA LEU A 209 -3.99 -10.88 6.67
C LEU A 209 -4.33 -9.49 7.24
N SER A 210 -4.43 -8.47 6.38
CA SER A 210 -4.77 -7.10 6.77
C SER A 210 -6.23 -6.95 7.17
N ARG A 211 -7.12 -7.79 6.65
CA ARG A 211 -8.53 -7.87 7.09
C ARG A 211 -8.62 -8.21 8.58
N ALA A 212 -7.77 -9.06 9.11
CA ALA A 212 -7.72 -9.36 10.54
C ALA A 212 -7.00 -8.26 11.32
N SER A 213 -5.82 -7.83 10.85
CA SER A 213 -5.06 -6.73 11.46
C SER A 213 -4.03 -6.17 10.48
N LEU A 214 -4.01 -4.85 10.32
CA LEU A 214 -3.01 -4.17 9.52
C LEU A 214 -1.60 -4.37 10.09
N GLY A 215 -1.44 -4.19 11.39
CA GLY A 215 -0.14 -4.27 12.08
C GLY A 215 0.41 -5.69 12.12
N ILE A 216 -0.21 -6.53 12.95
CA ILE A 216 0.31 -7.88 13.27
C ILE A 216 0.00 -8.94 12.21
N GLY A 217 -0.70 -8.58 11.13
CA GLY A 217 -1.03 -9.46 10.01
C GLY A 217 -0.36 -9.00 8.72
N GLY A 218 -1.02 -8.11 7.99
CA GLY A 218 -0.65 -7.74 6.62
C GLY A 218 0.70 -7.05 6.45
N SER A 219 1.32 -6.54 7.52
CA SER A 219 2.62 -5.86 7.44
C SER A 219 3.83 -6.76 7.72
N LEU A 220 3.61 -7.93 8.33
CA LEU A 220 4.70 -8.84 8.67
C LEU A 220 5.45 -9.36 7.44
N ILE A 221 4.71 -9.82 6.43
CA ILE A 221 5.30 -10.42 5.22
C ILE A 221 6.03 -9.38 4.34
N THR A 222 5.64 -8.11 4.42
CA THR A 222 6.21 -7.05 3.58
C THR A 222 7.67 -6.74 3.93
N ARG A 223 8.06 -6.84 5.20
CA ARG A 223 9.40 -6.40 5.64
C ARG A 223 10.52 -7.27 5.08
N PRO A 224 10.49 -8.60 5.25
CA PRO A 224 11.48 -9.48 4.62
C PRO A 224 11.46 -9.39 3.09
N GLU A 225 10.27 -9.22 2.49
CA GLU A 225 10.13 -9.15 1.04
C GLU A 225 10.85 -7.96 0.42
N ILE A 226 10.86 -6.78 1.04
CA ILE A 226 11.59 -5.63 0.52
C ILE A 226 13.10 -5.95 0.41
N LEU A 227 13.68 -6.62 1.41
CA LEU A 227 15.07 -7.08 1.35
C LEU A 227 15.25 -8.19 0.30
N THR A 228 14.32 -9.15 0.22
CA THR A 228 14.32 -10.20 -0.81
C THR A 228 14.41 -9.60 -2.22
N ARG A 229 13.57 -8.61 -2.54
CA ARG A 229 13.60 -7.92 -3.83
C ARG A 229 14.94 -7.22 -4.11
N ALA A 230 15.49 -6.56 -3.10
CA ALA A 230 16.79 -5.90 -3.23
C ALA A 230 17.92 -6.92 -3.49
N LEU A 231 17.90 -8.07 -2.83
CA LEU A 231 18.85 -9.16 -3.03
C LEU A 231 18.72 -9.83 -4.39
N VAL A 232 17.50 -10.16 -4.80
CA VAL A 232 17.24 -10.76 -6.13
C VAL A 232 17.77 -9.87 -7.24
N ASN A 233 17.55 -8.54 -7.14
CA ASN A 233 17.92 -7.59 -8.19
C ASN A 233 19.37 -7.12 -8.11
N GLY A 234 19.99 -7.12 -6.93
CA GLY A 234 21.30 -6.50 -6.75
C GLY A 234 22.34 -7.34 -6.02
N GLY A 235 21.93 -8.41 -5.33
CA GLY A 235 22.83 -9.27 -4.58
C GLY A 235 23.73 -10.12 -5.48
N THR A 236 24.94 -10.43 -4.98
CA THR A 236 25.79 -11.46 -5.57
C THR A 236 25.16 -12.84 -5.37
N GLU A 237 25.58 -13.83 -6.14
CA GLU A 237 25.07 -15.20 -5.99
C GLU A 237 25.31 -15.74 -4.59
N ALA A 238 26.49 -15.46 -4.01
CA ALA A 238 26.81 -15.82 -2.63
C ALA A 238 25.83 -15.22 -1.61
N GLN A 239 25.51 -13.92 -1.75
CA GLN A 239 24.53 -13.24 -0.92
C GLN A 239 23.11 -13.82 -1.08
N LYS A 240 22.71 -14.16 -2.29
CA LYS A 240 21.39 -14.78 -2.54
C LYS A 240 21.30 -16.14 -1.86
N GLN A 241 22.31 -17.00 -2.04
CA GLN A 241 22.36 -18.33 -1.42
C GLN A 241 22.44 -18.28 0.10
N GLU A 242 23.06 -17.25 0.66
CA GLU A 242 23.13 -17.09 2.12
C GLU A 242 21.83 -16.58 2.73
N TRP A 243 21.24 -15.54 2.15
CA TRP A 243 20.17 -14.77 2.80
C TRP A 243 18.76 -15.17 2.38
N LEU A 244 18.54 -15.52 1.10
CA LEU A 244 17.18 -15.77 0.61
C LEU A 244 16.51 -16.98 1.27
N PRO A 245 17.20 -18.13 1.50
CA PRO A 245 16.57 -19.26 2.22
C PRO A 245 16.19 -18.90 3.66
N LYS A 246 17.03 -18.13 4.35
CA LYS A 246 16.78 -17.70 5.73
C LYS A 246 15.62 -16.72 5.83
N LEU A 247 15.45 -15.84 4.81
CA LEU A 247 14.31 -14.95 4.72
C LEU A 247 13.01 -15.71 4.41
N ALA A 248 13.07 -16.70 3.50
CA ALA A 248 11.92 -17.52 3.13
C ALA A 248 11.36 -18.33 4.29
N SER A 249 12.25 -18.85 5.16
CA SER A 249 11.90 -19.64 6.34
C SER A 249 11.59 -18.80 7.59
N ALA A 250 11.76 -17.49 7.53
CA ALA A 250 11.74 -16.58 8.69
C ALA A 250 12.81 -16.88 9.76
N GLU A 251 13.83 -17.67 9.45
CA GLU A 251 15.03 -17.79 10.31
C GLU A 251 15.67 -16.41 10.52
N VAL A 252 15.64 -15.58 9.48
CA VAL A 252 16.05 -14.18 9.51
C VAL A 252 14.87 -13.29 9.15
N MET A 253 14.53 -12.40 10.06
CA MET A 253 13.55 -11.33 9.82
C MET A 253 14.28 -10.02 9.54
N ALA A 254 13.74 -9.24 8.60
CA ALA A 254 14.33 -7.97 8.18
C ALA A 254 13.46 -6.77 8.57
N ALA A 255 14.12 -5.65 8.84
CA ALA A 255 13.48 -4.34 8.92
C ALA A 255 14.13 -3.36 7.94
N VAL A 256 13.38 -2.36 7.51
CA VAL A 256 13.85 -1.35 6.55
C VAL A 256 14.33 -0.11 7.32
N ALA A 257 15.60 0.27 7.13
CA ALA A 257 16.26 1.41 7.76
C ALA A 257 16.74 2.40 6.70
N VAL A 258 15.82 3.20 6.18
CA VAL A 258 16.06 4.14 5.07
C VAL A 258 15.83 5.58 5.53
N THR A 259 14.64 5.88 6.03
CA THR A 259 14.20 7.22 6.45
C THR A 259 15.07 7.79 7.56
N GLU A 260 15.38 9.07 7.48
CA GLU A 260 16.05 9.85 8.53
C GLU A 260 15.12 10.93 9.05
N PRO A 261 15.38 11.53 10.23
CA PRO A 261 14.50 12.57 10.79
C PRO A 261 14.20 13.71 9.82
N ASP A 262 15.17 14.14 9.02
CA ASP A 262 15.02 15.24 8.05
C ASP A 262 14.76 14.77 6.61
N TYR A 263 14.86 13.46 6.32
CA TYR A 263 14.82 12.91 4.95
C TYR A 263 13.88 11.69 4.87
N GLY A 264 12.58 11.94 4.76
CA GLY A 264 11.57 10.91 4.51
C GLY A 264 11.28 10.73 3.02
N SER A 265 10.66 11.73 2.39
CA SER A 265 10.39 11.71 0.93
C SER A 265 11.62 12.04 0.10
N ASP A 266 12.55 12.83 0.62
CA ASP A 266 13.80 13.22 -0.04
C ASP A 266 14.97 12.31 0.33
N VAL A 267 14.79 11.00 0.12
CA VAL A 267 15.76 9.94 0.44
C VAL A 267 17.12 10.16 -0.24
N ALA A 268 17.13 10.80 -1.42
CA ALA A 268 18.38 11.04 -2.17
C ALA A 268 19.39 11.89 -1.39
N ASN A 269 18.94 12.67 -0.43
CA ASN A 269 19.76 13.60 0.36
C ASN A 269 20.09 13.11 1.78
N LEU A 270 19.81 11.85 2.10
CA LEU A 270 20.13 11.25 3.40
C LEU A 270 21.60 11.45 3.82
N THR A 271 21.83 11.44 5.13
CA THR A 271 23.11 11.83 5.76
C THR A 271 23.84 10.69 6.45
N THR A 272 23.19 9.58 6.76
CA THR A 272 23.85 8.39 7.32
C THR A 272 25.02 7.98 6.41
N MET A 273 26.23 7.93 6.98
CA MET A 273 27.46 7.60 6.26
C MET A 273 27.89 6.17 6.51
N ALA A 274 28.43 5.53 5.49
CA ALA A 274 29.14 4.25 5.57
C ALA A 274 30.53 4.45 4.96
N VAL A 275 31.56 4.44 5.80
CA VAL A 275 32.96 4.72 5.42
C VAL A 275 33.75 3.43 5.47
N LYS A 276 34.55 3.13 4.44
CA LYS A 276 35.44 1.96 4.43
C LYS A 276 36.35 1.98 5.68
N GLY A 277 36.49 0.83 6.30
CA GLY A 277 37.33 0.65 7.49
C GLY A 277 37.53 -0.83 7.82
N THR A 278 38.28 -1.11 8.87
CA THR A 278 38.52 -2.46 9.38
C THR A 278 38.07 -2.57 10.84
N ASN A 279 37.64 -3.74 11.24
CA ASN A 279 37.40 -4.03 12.66
C ASN A 279 38.71 -4.36 13.40
N GLU A 280 38.64 -4.65 14.72
CA GLU A 280 39.80 -5.01 15.55
C GLU A 280 40.52 -6.31 15.11
N GLU A 281 39.81 -7.18 14.39
CA GLU A 281 40.34 -8.44 13.85
C GLU A 281 40.96 -8.26 12.46
N GLY A 282 40.96 -7.03 11.91
CA GLY A 282 41.51 -6.72 10.59
C GLY A 282 40.58 -7.07 9.43
N VAL A 283 39.30 -7.39 9.69
CA VAL A 283 38.31 -7.65 8.63
C VAL A 283 37.95 -6.34 7.96
N GLU A 284 38.02 -6.32 6.63
CA GLU A 284 37.59 -5.15 5.84
C GLU A 284 36.06 -5.02 5.80
N GLY A 285 35.58 -3.79 5.80
CA GLY A 285 34.15 -3.49 5.78
C GLY A 285 33.84 -2.01 5.79
N TYR A 286 32.74 -1.67 6.42
CA TYR A 286 32.23 -0.30 6.53
C TYR A 286 31.88 0.05 7.96
N ILE A 287 32.20 1.26 8.37
CA ILE A 287 31.82 1.85 9.64
C ILE A 287 30.67 2.80 9.39
N ILE A 288 29.49 2.50 9.97
CA ILE A 288 28.24 3.22 9.77
C ILE A 288 27.99 4.17 10.93
N ASN A 289 27.67 5.42 10.57
CA ASN A 289 27.28 6.48 11.52
C ASN A 289 26.06 7.23 11.00
N GLY A 290 25.05 7.44 11.86
CA GLY A 290 23.85 8.21 11.52
C GLY A 290 22.65 7.88 12.37
N VAL A 291 21.50 8.43 11.98
CA VAL A 291 20.21 8.18 12.65
C VAL A 291 19.19 7.77 11.61
N LYS A 292 18.51 6.66 11.87
CA LYS A 292 17.37 6.20 11.07
C LYS A 292 16.10 6.29 11.90
N THR A 293 14.98 6.60 11.26
CA THR A 293 13.69 6.70 11.93
C THR A 293 12.59 5.94 11.18
N TRP A 294 11.48 5.67 11.84
CA TRP A 294 10.37 4.90 11.28
C TRP A 294 10.78 3.48 10.84
N CYS A 295 11.79 2.91 11.50
CA CYS A 295 12.25 1.55 11.23
C CYS A 295 11.29 0.55 11.86
N THR A 296 10.23 0.21 11.14
CA THR A 296 9.19 -0.71 11.61
C THR A 296 9.77 -2.11 11.80
N PHE A 297 9.41 -2.76 12.93
CA PHE A 297 9.86 -4.09 13.32
C PHE A 297 11.35 -4.20 13.68
N ALA A 298 12.07 -3.09 13.80
CA ALA A 298 13.53 -3.12 13.93
C ALA A 298 14.04 -3.84 15.19
N ALA A 299 13.34 -3.79 16.33
CA ALA A 299 13.77 -4.54 17.52
C ALA A 299 13.74 -6.05 17.27
N ARG A 300 12.68 -6.57 16.67
CA ARG A 300 12.44 -8.00 16.42
C ARG A 300 13.13 -8.53 15.16
N ALA A 301 13.66 -7.67 14.30
CA ALA A 301 14.39 -8.06 13.09
C ALA A 301 15.83 -8.47 13.43
N ASN A 302 16.33 -9.51 12.76
CA ASN A 302 17.72 -9.97 12.85
C ASN A 302 18.66 -9.07 12.05
N VAL A 303 18.15 -8.47 10.97
CA VAL A 303 18.92 -7.60 10.08
C VAL A 303 18.14 -6.31 9.75
N LEU A 304 18.88 -5.23 9.53
CA LEU A 304 18.38 -4.01 8.93
C LEU A 304 18.82 -3.97 7.47
N MET A 305 17.86 -3.80 6.55
CA MET A 305 18.16 -3.32 5.20
C MET A 305 18.42 -1.82 5.31
N LEU A 306 19.68 -1.41 5.32
CA LEU A 306 20.09 -0.06 5.63
C LEU A 306 20.65 0.66 4.41
N LEU A 307 20.05 1.81 4.07
CA LEU A 307 20.57 2.69 3.02
C LEU A 307 21.48 3.75 3.65
N ALA A 308 22.72 3.83 3.15
CA ALA A 308 23.72 4.80 3.63
C ALA A 308 24.50 5.42 2.47
N ARG A 309 25.08 6.57 2.72
CA ARG A 309 25.96 7.27 1.78
C ARG A 309 27.38 6.71 1.89
N THR A 310 27.87 6.15 0.79
CA THR A 310 29.24 5.67 0.63
C THR A 310 30.13 6.65 -0.12
N ASP A 311 29.53 7.57 -0.87
CA ASP A 311 30.26 8.62 -1.58
C ASP A 311 30.05 9.99 -0.86
N PRO A 312 31.12 10.63 -0.40
CA PRO A 312 31.01 11.91 0.31
C PRO A 312 30.56 13.08 -0.59
N ASP A 313 30.69 12.93 -1.91
CA ASP A 313 30.24 13.95 -2.86
C ASP A 313 28.71 13.97 -2.95
N ARG A 314 28.11 14.93 -2.27
CA ARG A 314 26.66 15.11 -2.24
C ARG A 314 26.02 15.46 -3.59
N SER A 315 26.82 16.00 -4.55
CA SER A 315 26.30 16.30 -5.89
C SER A 315 25.88 15.04 -6.67
N LYS A 316 26.37 13.87 -6.27
CA LYS A 316 25.97 12.58 -6.82
C LYS A 316 24.56 12.14 -6.36
N THR A 317 23.95 12.84 -5.39
CA THR A 317 22.60 12.58 -4.89
C THR A 317 22.37 11.08 -4.59
N HIS A 318 21.37 10.46 -5.22
CA HIS A 318 21.06 9.04 -5.06
C HIS A 318 22.15 8.08 -5.56
N ARG A 319 23.03 8.52 -6.47
CA ARG A 319 24.16 7.72 -6.99
C ARG A 319 25.31 7.59 -6.01
N GLY A 320 25.28 8.29 -4.90
CA GLY A 320 26.23 8.15 -3.80
C GLY A 320 25.74 7.23 -2.68
N LEU A 321 24.59 6.56 -2.86
CA LEU A 321 23.95 5.73 -1.85
C LEU A 321 24.11 4.24 -2.13
N SER A 322 24.46 3.49 -1.09
CA SER A 322 24.61 2.02 -1.14
C SER A 322 23.74 1.35 -0.11
N LEU A 323 23.34 0.11 -0.36
CA LEU A 323 22.41 -0.65 0.45
C LEU A 323 23.12 -1.79 1.16
N PHE A 324 22.91 -1.91 2.47
CA PHE A 324 23.59 -2.86 3.33
C PHE A 324 22.62 -3.81 4.03
N ILE A 325 23.04 -5.04 4.23
CA ILE A 325 22.45 -5.96 5.19
C ILE A 325 23.21 -5.76 6.50
N VAL A 326 22.55 -5.24 7.54
CA VAL A 326 23.19 -4.92 8.82
C VAL A 326 22.68 -5.86 9.90
N PRO A 327 23.41 -6.93 10.24
CA PRO A 327 23.05 -7.82 11.33
C PRO A 327 23.08 -7.11 12.68
N LYS A 328 22.16 -7.48 13.55
CA LYS A 328 22.10 -7.03 14.94
C LYS A 328 21.42 -8.08 15.83
N PRO A 329 21.65 -8.05 17.14
CA PRO A 329 20.87 -8.87 18.09
C PRO A 329 19.37 -8.49 18.08
N LEU A 330 18.53 -9.37 18.63
CA LEU A 330 17.11 -9.09 18.83
C LEU A 330 16.92 -8.21 20.07
N GLY A 331 15.96 -7.30 19.99
CA GLY A 331 15.45 -6.50 21.10
C GLY A 331 13.97 -6.78 21.35
N ASP A 332 13.32 -5.91 22.10
CA ASP A 332 11.90 -6.00 22.43
C ASP A 332 11.13 -4.70 22.09
N ALA A 333 9.84 -4.65 22.42
CA ALA A 333 8.98 -3.50 22.17
C ALA A 333 9.42 -2.20 22.88
N HIS A 334 10.21 -2.32 23.94
CA HIS A 334 10.64 -1.16 24.75
C HIS A 334 11.92 -0.52 24.25
N GLY A 335 12.49 -1.05 23.15
CA GLY A 335 13.72 -0.57 22.53
C GLY A 335 14.91 -1.50 22.77
N PHE A 336 16.07 -1.05 22.29
CA PHE A 336 17.30 -1.85 22.40
C PHE A 336 18.54 -0.97 22.46
N MET A 337 19.59 -1.51 23.07
CA MET A 337 20.93 -0.97 23.01
C MET A 337 21.93 -2.08 22.84
N PHE A 338 22.65 -2.07 21.72
CA PHE A 338 23.67 -3.06 21.40
C PHE A 338 25.04 -2.41 21.26
N LYS A 339 26.09 -3.17 21.62
CA LYS A 339 27.49 -2.79 21.44
C LYS A 339 28.23 -3.90 20.72
N GLN A 340 29.06 -3.53 19.78
CA GLN A 340 30.02 -4.44 19.16
C GLN A 340 31.37 -4.43 19.88
N PRO A 341 32.16 -5.51 19.80
CA PRO A 341 33.61 -5.43 20.01
C PRO A 341 34.16 -4.28 19.15
N GLY A 342 35.10 -3.49 19.63
CA GLY A 342 35.60 -2.32 18.91
C GLY A 342 34.79 -1.02 19.10
N GLY A 343 33.77 -1.04 19.96
CA GLY A 343 33.06 0.15 20.45
C GLY A 343 31.89 0.62 19.59
N GLY A 344 31.53 -0.09 18.53
CA GLY A 344 30.32 0.22 17.76
C GLY A 344 29.06 0.12 18.62
N LYS A 345 28.14 1.10 18.50
CA LYS A 345 26.91 1.19 19.28
C LYS A 345 25.70 1.38 18.39
N MET A 346 24.61 0.69 18.71
CA MET A 346 23.30 0.88 18.08
C MET A 346 22.23 0.96 19.16
N GLU A 347 21.48 2.06 19.19
CA GLU A 347 20.40 2.31 20.14
C GLU A 347 19.11 2.56 19.40
N GLY A 348 18.07 1.77 19.66
CA GLY A 348 16.72 1.92 19.10
C GLY A 348 15.72 2.31 20.17
N ARG A 349 14.97 3.39 19.91
CA ARG A 349 13.87 3.86 20.77
C ARG A 349 12.55 3.72 20.03
N PRO A 350 11.52 3.13 20.66
CA PRO A 350 10.22 3.01 20.03
C PRO A 350 9.56 4.37 19.85
N ILE A 351 8.79 4.51 18.79
CA ILE A 351 7.97 5.67 18.49
C ILE A 351 6.52 5.30 18.80
N ASP A 352 5.90 6.01 19.73
CA ASP A 352 4.49 5.80 20.06
C ASP A 352 3.59 6.25 18.90
N THR A 353 2.71 5.36 18.47
CA THR A 353 1.81 5.58 17.33
C THR A 353 0.34 5.43 17.74
N ILE A 354 -0.55 6.14 17.04
CA ILE A 354 -2.00 6.07 17.29
C ILE A 354 -2.64 4.77 16.79
N GLY A 355 -2.01 4.11 15.81
CA GLY A 355 -2.43 2.85 15.20
C GLY A 355 -1.23 2.09 14.66
N TYR A 356 -1.47 1.04 13.86
CA TYR A 356 -0.40 0.21 13.29
C TYR A 356 0.51 -0.42 14.37
N ARG A 357 -0.11 -0.75 15.50
CA ARG A 357 0.57 -1.28 16.68
C ARG A 357 0.89 -2.75 16.53
N GLY A 358 1.84 -3.23 17.34
CA GLY A 358 2.37 -4.60 17.30
C GLY A 358 3.67 -4.72 16.55
N MET A 359 3.82 -4.00 15.45
CA MET A 359 5.07 -3.98 14.68
C MET A 359 6.11 -3.03 15.27
N HIS A 360 5.71 -2.08 16.04
CA HIS A 360 6.51 -0.97 16.56
C HIS A 360 7.47 -0.36 15.54
N SER A 361 7.55 0.96 15.51
CA SER A 361 8.52 1.70 14.71
C SER A 361 9.57 2.31 15.62
N TYR A 362 10.81 2.41 15.14
CA TYR A 362 11.93 2.85 15.97
C TYR A 362 12.68 3.99 15.31
N GLU A 363 13.19 4.88 16.16
CA GLU A 363 14.33 5.71 15.83
C GLU A 363 15.59 4.98 16.28
N ILE A 364 16.60 4.88 15.40
CA ILE A 364 17.82 4.12 15.62
C ILE A 364 19.03 5.03 15.46
N ALA A 365 19.73 5.29 16.56
CA ALA A 365 21.03 5.94 16.56
C ALA A 365 22.13 4.89 16.33
N ILE A 366 23.01 5.16 15.38
CA ILE A 366 24.11 4.27 14.96
C ILE A 366 25.42 5.02 15.08
N GLU A 367 26.32 4.51 15.92
CA GLU A 367 27.64 5.09 16.20
C GLU A 367 28.72 4.04 15.94
N ASN A 368 29.60 4.29 14.99
CA ASN A 368 30.75 3.44 14.64
C ASN A 368 30.40 1.95 14.47
N TRP A 369 29.22 1.65 13.95
CA TRP A 369 28.76 0.28 13.75
C TRP A 369 29.47 -0.34 12.55
N PHE A 370 30.27 -1.40 12.81
CA PHE A 370 30.99 -2.10 11.77
C PHE A 370 30.09 -3.12 11.04
N VAL A 371 30.21 -3.14 9.72
CA VAL A 371 29.54 -4.12 8.84
C VAL A 371 30.59 -4.67 7.86
N PRO A 372 30.76 -5.99 7.72
CA PRO A 372 31.68 -6.60 6.76
C PRO A 372 31.40 -6.17 5.30
N ALA A 373 32.42 -6.21 4.46
CA ALA A 373 32.33 -5.73 3.07
C ALA A 373 31.34 -6.54 2.22
N ASP A 374 31.23 -7.85 2.46
CA ASP A 374 30.30 -8.78 1.80
C ASP A 374 28.83 -8.57 2.18
N HIS A 375 28.54 -7.73 3.17
CA HIS A 375 27.18 -7.30 3.52
C HIS A 375 26.71 -6.06 2.75
N LEU A 376 27.54 -5.43 1.94
CA LEU A 376 27.10 -4.45 0.93
C LEU A 376 26.39 -5.21 -0.19
N ILE A 377 25.12 -4.95 -0.44
CA ILE A 377 24.35 -5.64 -1.49
C ILE A 377 24.99 -5.38 -2.86
N GLY A 378 25.39 -6.48 -3.53
CA GLY A 378 26.14 -6.46 -4.79
C GLY A 378 27.63 -6.17 -4.61
N GLU A 379 28.11 -6.11 -3.37
CA GLU A 379 29.51 -5.86 -3.03
C GLU A 379 30.07 -4.62 -3.76
N GLU A 380 31.28 -4.64 -4.29
CA GLU A 380 31.88 -3.50 -4.95
C GLU A 380 31.06 -3.03 -6.18
N SER A 381 30.42 -3.96 -6.88
CA SER A 381 29.54 -3.62 -8.02
C SER A 381 28.26 -2.92 -7.60
N GLY A 382 27.85 -3.02 -6.34
CA GLY A 382 26.68 -2.41 -5.73
C GLY A 382 26.88 -0.99 -5.20
N LEU A 383 28.13 -0.51 -5.17
CA LEU A 383 28.43 0.85 -4.74
C LEU A 383 27.69 1.89 -5.58
N GLY A 384 26.99 2.80 -4.89
CA GLY A 384 26.18 3.84 -5.53
C GLY A 384 24.89 3.36 -6.20
N LYS A 385 24.53 2.08 -6.09
CA LYS A 385 23.31 1.50 -6.65
C LYS A 385 22.20 1.23 -5.61
N GLY A 386 22.48 1.49 -4.34
CA GLY A 386 21.56 1.15 -3.24
C GLY A 386 20.18 1.77 -3.40
N PHE A 387 20.08 2.99 -3.92
CA PHE A 387 18.80 3.64 -4.19
C PHE A 387 17.95 2.85 -5.21
N TYR A 388 18.55 2.33 -6.27
CA TYR A 388 17.83 1.58 -7.29
C TYR A 388 17.34 0.23 -6.77
N TYR A 389 18.17 -0.49 -6.00
CA TYR A 389 17.79 -1.76 -5.40
C TYR A 389 16.64 -1.61 -4.42
N GLN A 390 16.67 -0.54 -3.61
CA GLN A 390 15.59 -0.20 -2.70
C GLN A 390 14.30 0.17 -3.46
N MET A 391 14.39 0.96 -4.54
CA MET A 391 13.21 1.40 -5.30
C MET A 391 12.46 0.22 -5.92
N SER A 392 13.16 -0.80 -6.37
CA SER A 392 12.56 -2.05 -6.86
C SER A 392 11.70 -2.74 -5.78
N GLY A 393 12.19 -2.81 -4.53
CA GLY A 393 11.39 -3.31 -3.41
C GLY A 393 10.18 -2.43 -3.08
N PHE A 394 10.33 -1.12 -3.20
CA PHE A 394 9.24 -0.17 -2.89
C PHE A 394 8.12 -0.13 -3.93
N GLU A 395 8.40 -0.46 -5.19
CA GLU A 395 7.33 -0.57 -6.21
C GLU A 395 6.33 -1.66 -5.83
N ASN A 396 6.83 -2.82 -5.41
CA ASN A 396 5.96 -3.87 -4.89
C ASN A 396 5.35 -3.51 -3.53
N GLY A 397 6.09 -2.85 -2.65
CA GLY A 397 5.57 -2.32 -1.39
C GLY A 397 4.35 -1.40 -1.57
N ARG A 398 4.27 -0.64 -2.68
CA ARG A 398 3.09 0.18 -3.01
C ARG A 398 1.87 -0.68 -3.34
N LEU A 399 2.03 -1.73 -4.14
CA LEU A 399 0.96 -2.68 -4.43
C LEU A 399 0.48 -3.38 -3.15
N GLN A 400 1.40 -3.86 -2.33
CA GLN A 400 1.05 -4.46 -1.04
C GLN A 400 0.37 -3.46 -0.10
N THR A 401 0.75 -2.17 -0.14
CA THR A 401 0.05 -1.15 0.64
C THR A 401 -1.38 -0.96 0.17
N ALA A 402 -1.64 -1.02 -1.13
CA ALA A 402 -3.00 -1.03 -1.67
C ALA A 402 -3.78 -2.29 -1.22
N ALA A 403 -3.16 -3.48 -1.26
CA ALA A 403 -3.78 -4.71 -0.78
C ALA A 403 -4.10 -4.65 0.73
N ARG A 404 -3.21 -4.09 1.55
CA ARG A 404 -3.46 -3.81 2.98
C ARG A 404 -4.68 -2.89 3.16
N ALA A 405 -4.78 -1.85 2.35
CA ALA A 405 -5.92 -0.94 2.39
C ALA A 405 -7.23 -1.62 2.01
N VAL A 406 -7.21 -2.52 1.01
CA VAL A 406 -8.39 -3.34 0.65
C VAL A 406 -8.81 -4.24 1.82
N GLY A 407 -7.86 -4.88 2.51
CA GLY A 407 -8.15 -5.69 3.70
C GLY A 407 -8.81 -4.88 4.82
N VAL A 408 -8.29 -3.68 5.12
CA VAL A 408 -8.89 -2.76 6.11
C VAL A 408 -10.28 -2.31 5.69
N MET A 409 -10.50 -2.00 4.40
CA MET A 409 -11.83 -1.66 3.89
C MET A 409 -12.82 -2.82 4.01
N GLN A 410 -12.38 -4.03 3.70
CA GLN A 410 -13.21 -5.24 3.82
C GLN A 410 -13.65 -5.46 5.27
N ALA A 411 -12.74 -5.38 6.24
CA ALA A 411 -13.04 -5.49 7.66
C ALA A 411 -14.00 -4.39 8.15
N SER A 412 -13.77 -3.16 7.71
CA SER A 412 -14.62 -2.00 8.03
C SER A 412 -16.04 -2.18 7.50
N TYR A 413 -16.17 -2.65 6.26
CA TYR A 413 -17.46 -2.93 5.62
C TYR A 413 -18.21 -4.06 6.31
N GLU A 414 -17.56 -5.18 6.61
CA GLU A 414 -18.15 -6.32 7.32
C GLU A 414 -18.67 -5.91 8.69
N SER A 415 -17.86 -5.17 9.46
CA SER A 415 -18.26 -4.65 10.78
C SER A 415 -19.45 -3.69 10.70
N ALA A 416 -19.45 -2.81 9.67
CA ALA A 416 -20.55 -1.87 9.47
C ALA A 416 -21.87 -2.56 9.11
N ILE A 417 -21.84 -3.59 8.25
CA ILE A 417 -23.03 -4.39 7.90
C ILE A 417 -23.56 -5.12 9.14
N GLU A 418 -22.70 -5.81 9.88
CA GLU A 418 -23.10 -6.55 11.07
C GLU A 418 -23.76 -5.62 12.10
N TYR A 419 -23.13 -4.48 12.38
CA TYR A 419 -23.69 -3.52 13.31
C TYR A 419 -25.02 -2.93 12.82
N ALA A 420 -25.11 -2.55 11.54
CA ALA A 420 -26.30 -1.96 10.97
C ALA A 420 -27.52 -2.90 11.02
N ASN A 421 -27.31 -4.20 10.83
CA ASN A 421 -28.36 -5.21 10.90
C ASN A 421 -28.82 -5.51 12.32
N ASN A 422 -27.98 -5.27 13.34
CA ASN A 422 -28.28 -5.58 14.73
C ASN A 422 -28.75 -4.35 15.53
N ARG A 423 -28.37 -3.14 15.13
CA ARG A 423 -28.68 -1.90 15.84
C ARG A 423 -30.04 -1.35 15.45
N LYS A 424 -30.89 -1.12 16.43
CA LYS A 424 -32.21 -0.46 16.25
C LYS A 424 -32.13 1.02 16.63
N ALA A 425 -32.77 1.86 15.81
CA ALA A 425 -33.05 3.25 16.09
C ALA A 425 -34.43 3.61 15.50
N PHE A 426 -35.21 4.42 16.20
CA PHE A 426 -36.57 4.84 15.78
C PHE A 426 -37.50 3.67 15.36
N GLY A 427 -37.34 2.50 16.01
CA GLY A 427 -38.20 1.33 15.78
C GLY A 427 -37.74 0.34 14.71
N HIS A 428 -36.71 0.66 13.92
CA HIS A 428 -36.19 -0.15 12.82
C HIS A 428 -34.70 -0.45 12.98
N ASN A 429 -34.21 -1.49 12.32
CA ASN A 429 -32.77 -1.68 12.19
C ASN A 429 -32.17 -0.55 11.34
N ILE A 430 -30.99 -0.05 11.72
CA ILE A 430 -30.41 1.07 10.96
C ILE A 430 -30.05 0.69 9.52
N ALA A 431 -29.88 -0.59 9.21
CA ALA A 431 -29.74 -1.12 7.86
C ALA A 431 -30.98 -0.88 6.96
N GLU A 432 -32.14 -0.58 7.52
CA GLU A 432 -33.37 -0.33 6.76
C GLU A 432 -33.47 1.12 6.27
N TYR A 433 -32.63 2.03 6.77
CA TYR A 433 -32.64 3.42 6.37
C TYR A 433 -31.84 3.63 5.07
N GLN A 434 -32.46 4.34 4.10
CA GLN A 434 -31.89 4.60 2.78
C GLN A 434 -30.46 5.18 2.85
N LEU A 435 -30.20 6.13 3.76
CA LEU A 435 -28.86 6.72 3.89
C LEU A 435 -27.82 5.68 4.35
N THR A 436 -28.16 4.79 5.28
CA THR A 436 -27.29 3.72 5.73
C THR A 436 -27.03 2.73 4.59
N GLN A 437 -28.08 2.34 3.87
CA GLN A 437 -27.99 1.47 2.69
C GLN A 437 -27.08 2.08 1.61
N ALA A 438 -27.27 3.37 1.27
CA ALA A 438 -26.43 4.05 0.29
C ALA A 438 -24.95 4.10 0.73
N LYS A 439 -24.66 4.30 2.03
CA LYS A 439 -23.29 4.24 2.56
C LYS A 439 -22.71 2.85 2.42
N LEU A 440 -23.42 1.81 2.87
CA LEU A 440 -22.98 0.41 2.76
C LEU A 440 -22.75 0.00 1.28
N GLY A 441 -23.65 0.40 0.39
CA GLY A 441 -23.51 0.16 -1.04
C GLY A 441 -22.25 0.80 -1.62
N ARG A 442 -21.99 2.06 -1.30
CA ARG A 442 -20.76 2.75 -1.74
C ARG A 442 -19.49 2.14 -1.13
N MET A 443 -19.52 1.72 0.14
CA MET A 443 -18.39 1.00 0.76
C MET A 443 -18.08 -0.28 -0.02
N ALA A 444 -19.10 -1.07 -0.38
CA ALA A 444 -18.94 -2.28 -1.20
C ALA A 444 -18.34 -1.98 -2.57
N VAL A 445 -18.89 -0.98 -3.28
CA VAL A 445 -18.43 -0.56 -4.61
C VAL A 445 -16.97 -0.13 -4.59
N ILE A 446 -16.59 0.75 -3.66
CA ILE A 446 -15.22 1.27 -3.55
C ILE A 446 -14.24 0.16 -3.15
N THR A 447 -14.60 -0.72 -2.22
CA THR A 447 -13.75 -1.86 -1.82
C THR A 447 -13.50 -2.79 -3.00
N GLN A 448 -14.55 -3.12 -3.76
CA GLN A 448 -14.41 -4.00 -4.91
C GLN A 448 -13.63 -3.35 -6.07
N ALA A 449 -13.85 -2.08 -6.33
CA ALA A 449 -13.08 -1.33 -7.33
C ALA A 449 -11.59 -1.27 -6.99
N SER A 450 -11.27 -0.99 -5.73
CA SER A 450 -9.91 -0.96 -5.20
C SER A 450 -9.23 -2.33 -5.33
N ARG A 451 -9.95 -3.41 -5.04
CA ARG A 451 -9.48 -4.80 -5.19
C ARG A 451 -9.16 -5.13 -6.64
N GLN A 452 -10.08 -4.87 -7.56
CA GLN A 452 -9.88 -5.18 -8.98
C GLN A 452 -8.73 -4.38 -9.59
N PHE A 453 -8.56 -3.13 -9.18
CA PHE A 453 -7.41 -2.34 -9.62
C PHE A 453 -6.09 -2.90 -9.06
N SER A 454 -6.07 -3.33 -7.79
CA SER A 454 -4.89 -3.99 -7.19
C SER A 454 -4.52 -5.27 -7.94
N TYR A 455 -5.49 -6.10 -8.31
CA TYR A 455 -5.27 -7.32 -9.11
C TYR A 455 -4.78 -7.01 -10.53
N THR A 456 -5.33 -5.97 -11.16
CA THR A 456 -4.85 -5.50 -12.46
C THR A 456 -3.39 -5.05 -12.41
N VAL A 457 -3.02 -4.29 -11.38
CA VAL A 457 -1.63 -3.84 -11.18
C VAL A 457 -0.71 -5.03 -10.88
N ALA A 458 -1.16 -6.00 -10.07
CA ALA A 458 -0.39 -7.23 -9.81
C ALA A 458 -0.03 -7.96 -11.10
N LYS A 459 -0.99 -8.12 -12.01
CA LYS A 459 -0.78 -8.74 -13.33
C LYS A 459 0.15 -7.93 -14.24
N LEU A 460 0.09 -6.60 -14.19
CA LEU A 460 1.02 -5.74 -14.93
C LEU A 460 2.45 -5.88 -14.38
N MET A 461 2.62 -5.85 -13.06
CA MET A 461 3.93 -5.98 -12.43
C MET A 461 4.57 -7.34 -12.72
N GLY A 462 3.79 -8.40 -12.77
CA GLY A 462 4.26 -9.72 -13.17
C GLY A 462 4.82 -9.79 -14.61
N LYS A 463 4.43 -8.85 -15.46
CA LYS A 463 4.96 -8.69 -16.83
C LYS A 463 6.13 -7.70 -16.91
N GLY A 464 6.58 -7.17 -15.77
CA GLY A 464 7.61 -6.13 -15.72
C GLY A 464 7.10 -4.72 -16.09
N GLU A 465 5.79 -4.52 -16.08
CA GLU A 465 5.09 -3.27 -16.39
C GLU A 465 4.43 -2.70 -15.12
N GLY A 466 3.70 -1.60 -15.24
CA GLY A 466 2.79 -1.12 -14.17
C GLY A 466 3.45 -0.32 -13.06
N GLN A 467 4.67 0.22 -13.22
CA GLN A 467 5.34 1.01 -12.17
C GLN A 467 4.58 2.31 -11.84
N MET A 468 3.96 2.96 -12.82
CA MET A 468 3.11 4.13 -12.58
C MET A 468 1.80 3.70 -11.92
N GLU A 469 1.20 2.64 -12.41
CA GLU A 469 -0.04 2.07 -11.90
C GLU A 469 0.11 1.58 -10.45
N ALA A 470 1.27 1.05 -10.04
CA ALA A 470 1.58 0.74 -8.64
C ALA A 470 1.53 1.98 -7.73
N SER A 471 1.94 3.15 -8.25
CA SER A 471 1.80 4.41 -7.53
C SER A 471 0.35 4.92 -7.54
N MET A 472 -0.35 4.77 -8.66
CA MET A 472 -1.77 5.16 -8.80
C MET A 472 -2.66 4.33 -7.88
N VAL A 473 -2.49 3.00 -7.84
CA VAL A 473 -3.30 2.13 -6.98
C VAL A 473 -3.08 2.45 -5.51
N LYS A 474 -1.83 2.68 -5.09
CA LYS A 474 -1.53 3.09 -3.71
C LYS A 474 -2.18 4.43 -3.36
N ALA A 475 -2.01 5.45 -4.20
CA ALA A 475 -2.56 6.78 -3.96
C ALA A 475 -4.10 6.76 -3.87
N TYR A 476 -4.77 6.05 -4.78
CA TYR A 476 -6.23 5.96 -4.80
C TYR A 476 -6.78 5.13 -3.65
N VAL A 477 -6.30 3.88 -3.51
CA VAL A 477 -6.90 2.88 -2.61
C VAL A 477 -6.69 3.24 -1.13
N CYS A 478 -5.54 3.85 -0.79
CA CYS A 478 -5.30 4.28 0.59
C CYS A 478 -6.23 5.42 1.02
N LYS A 479 -6.52 6.38 0.15
CA LYS A 479 -7.54 7.41 0.43
C LYS A 479 -8.95 6.84 0.51
N ALA A 480 -9.27 5.87 -0.33
CA ALA A 480 -10.53 5.16 -0.26
C ALA A 480 -10.71 4.45 1.09
N ALA A 481 -9.63 3.84 1.62
CA ALA A 481 -9.66 3.17 2.93
C ALA A 481 -9.94 4.15 4.09
N GLU A 482 -9.40 5.37 4.03
CA GLU A 482 -9.73 6.41 5.02
C GLU A 482 -11.21 6.76 5.00
N TRP A 483 -11.83 6.84 3.83
CA TRP A 483 -13.27 7.12 3.72
C TRP A 483 -14.11 5.94 4.21
N VAL A 484 -13.79 4.70 3.80
CA VAL A 484 -14.56 3.50 4.17
C VAL A 484 -14.50 3.25 5.68
N SER A 485 -13.33 3.35 6.30
CA SER A 485 -13.16 3.15 7.75
C SER A 485 -13.86 4.25 8.56
N ARG A 486 -13.84 5.49 8.08
CA ARG A 486 -14.59 6.61 8.67
C ARG A 486 -16.11 6.37 8.61
N GLU A 487 -16.64 5.90 7.49
CA GLU A 487 -18.08 5.62 7.38
C GLU A 487 -18.50 4.42 8.23
N ALA A 488 -17.65 3.39 8.34
CA ALA A 488 -17.89 2.28 9.28
C ALA A 488 -18.01 2.78 10.72
N MET A 489 -17.06 3.60 11.16
CA MET A 489 -17.08 4.23 12.48
C MET A 489 -18.33 5.10 12.67
N GLN A 490 -18.72 5.87 11.65
CA GLN A 490 -19.93 6.71 11.70
C GLN A 490 -21.22 5.90 11.79
N ILE A 491 -21.32 4.75 11.12
CA ILE A 491 -22.48 3.84 11.21
C ILE A 491 -22.63 3.28 12.63
N HIS A 492 -21.52 3.04 13.34
CA HIS A 492 -21.53 2.61 14.74
C HIS A 492 -21.95 3.74 15.72
N GLY A 493 -21.98 5.01 15.27
CA GLY A 493 -22.29 6.15 16.11
C GLY A 493 -21.32 6.29 17.30
N GLY A 494 -21.82 6.57 18.50
CA GLY A 494 -20.99 6.71 19.70
C GLY A 494 -20.17 5.45 20.03
N PHE A 495 -20.68 4.27 19.76
CA PHE A 495 -19.93 3.03 19.94
C PHE A 495 -18.75 2.88 18.98
N GLY A 496 -18.82 3.49 17.79
CA GLY A 496 -17.67 3.51 16.88
C GLY A 496 -16.48 4.32 17.41
N TYR A 497 -16.72 5.24 18.34
CA TYR A 497 -15.68 6.04 18.99
C TYR A 497 -15.12 5.39 20.27
N ALA A 498 -15.73 4.29 20.71
CA ALA A 498 -15.28 3.52 21.86
C ALA A 498 -14.20 2.50 21.45
N GLU A 499 -13.13 2.40 22.23
CA GLU A 499 -12.01 1.48 21.94
C GLU A 499 -12.41 0.01 21.92
N GLU A 500 -13.51 -0.38 22.56
CA GLU A 500 -13.98 -1.76 22.57
C GLU A 500 -14.52 -2.27 21.21
N TYR A 501 -14.79 -1.36 20.27
CA TYR A 501 -15.23 -1.69 18.92
C TYR A 501 -14.07 -1.60 17.93
N SER A 502 -13.89 -2.64 17.12
CA SER A 502 -12.77 -2.77 16.16
C SER A 502 -12.70 -1.63 15.13
N VAL A 503 -13.82 -0.98 14.83
CA VAL A 503 -13.84 0.14 13.86
C VAL A 503 -13.01 1.34 14.32
N SER A 504 -12.80 1.54 15.62
CA SER A 504 -11.90 2.57 16.14
C SER A 504 -10.45 2.29 15.76
N ARG A 505 -10.00 1.03 15.88
CA ARG A 505 -8.68 0.57 15.43
C ARG A 505 -8.54 0.67 13.92
N LEU A 506 -9.53 0.17 13.16
CA LEU A 506 -9.52 0.21 11.70
C LEU A 506 -9.40 1.64 11.16
N PHE A 507 -10.05 2.61 11.81
CA PHE A 507 -9.98 4.02 11.45
C PHE A 507 -8.57 4.60 11.62
N VAL A 508 -7.92 4.37 12.76
CA VAL A 508 -6.55 4.90 12.97
C VAL A 508 -5.51 4.14 12.13
N ASP A 509 -5.71 2.83 11.92
CA ASP A 509 -4.85 2.02 11.07
C ASP A 509 -4.94 2.46 9.59
N ALA A 510 -6.13 2.78 9.09
CA ALA A 510 -6.31 3.25 7.72
C ALA A 510 -5.52 4.52 7.42
N ARG A 511 -5.36 5.41 8.41
CA ARG A 511 -4.71 6.72 8.19
C ARG A 511 -3.24 6.60 7.81
N VAL A 512 -2.49 5.63 8.34
CA VAL A 512 -1.06 5.48 8.05
C VAL A 512 -0.79 5.08 6.59
N LEU A 513 -1.75 4.43 5.94
CA LEU A 513 -1.62 3.91 4.57
C LEU A 513 -1.32 5.00 3.53
N SER A 514 -1.85 6.21 3.71
CA SER A 514 -1.54 7.36 2.83
C SER A 514 -0.21 8.06 3.18
N ILE A 515 0.41 7.71 4.32
CA ILE A 515 1.62 8.37 4.83
C ILE A 515 2.88 7.58 4.48
N PHE A 516 2.94 6.30 4.85
CA PHE A 516 4.15 5.48 4.69
C PHE A 516 4.29 4.90 3.27
N GLU A 517 5.47 4.35 2.97
CA GLU A 517 5.80 3.73 1.66
C GLU A 517 5.54 4.64 0.45
N GLY A 518 5.87 5.93 0.63
CA GLY A 518 5.60 7.00 -0.31
C GLY A 518 4.36 7.79 0.07
N ALA A 519 4.56 8.99 0.65
CA ALA A 519 3.46 9.90 0.97
C ALA A 519 2.64 10.22 -0.29
N ASP A 520 1.34 10.39 -0.12
CA ASP A 520 0.39 10.62 -1.20
C ASP A 520 0.84 11.75 -2.14
N GLU A 521 1.23 12.89 -1.58
CA GLU A 521 1.72 14.04 -2.34
C GLU A 521 3.00 13.72 -3.12
N THR A 522 3.90 12.94 -2.53
CA THR A 522 5.15 12.54 -3.21
C THR A 522 4.86 11.62 -4.38
N LEU A 523 3.98 10.64 -4.22
CA LEU A 523 3.56 9.76 -5.32
C LEU A 523 2.87 10.54 -6.44
N CYS A 524 1.94 11.41 -6.07
CA CYS A 524 1.20 12.22 -7.04
C CYS A 524 2.11 13.16 -7.83
N LEU A 525 2.99 13.91 -7.14
CA LEU A 525 3.79 14.96 -7.77
C LEU A 525 5.08 14.43 -8.42
N LYS A 526 5.79 13.52 -7.74
CA LYS A 526 7.13 13.10 -8.17
C LYS A 526 7.13 11.82 -9.01
N VAL A 527 6.03 11.06 -9.01
CA VAL A 527 5.92 9.83 -9.82
C VAL A 527 4.81 9.97 -10.85
N ILE A 528 3.54 10.04 -10.43
CA ILE A 528 2.39 9.95 -11.34
C ILE A 528 2.37 11.13 -12.30
N ALA A 529 2.31 12.38 -11.79
CA ALA A 529 2.20 13.55 -12.63
C ALA A 529 3.42 13.73 -13.56
N ARG A 530 4.63 13.40 -13.11
CA ARG A 530 5.83 13.45 -13.97
C ARG A 530 5.73 12.46 -15.11
N ARG A 531 5.40 11.19 -14.84
CA ARG A 531 5.25 10.19 -15.90
C ARG A 531 4.15 10.53 -16.88
N LEU A 532 3.00 11.01 -16.39
CA LEU A 532 1.91 11.47 -17.26
C LEU A 532 2.37 12.58 -18.22
N VAL A 533 3.17 13.55 -17.72
CA VAL A 533 3.74 14.62 -18.55
C VAL A 533 4.75 14.06 -19.56
N GLU A 534 5.65 13.17 -19.16
CA GLU A 534 6.62 12.51 -20.03
C GLU A 534 5.94 11.72 -21.15
N GLU A 535 4.93 10.90 -20.81
CA GLU A 535 4.16 10.15 -21.80
C GLU A 535 3.36 11.04 -22.76
N SER A 536 2.89 12.20 -22.29
CA SER A 536 2.18 13.15 -23.13
C SER A 536 3.08 13.88 -24.12
N ALA A 537 4.37 14.00 -23.82
CA ALA A 537 5.37 14.60 -24.71
C ALA A 537 5.90 13.61 -25.76
N ALA A 538 5.77 12.31 -25.51
CA ALA A 538 6.20 11.24 -26.42
C ALA A 538 5.15 10.90 -27.50
N LYS A 539 3.90 11.37 -27.34
CA LYS A 539 2.76 11.22 -28.29
C LYS A 539 2.57 12.49 -29.11
#